data_42bebfe88b4ba997bc96971b8f43697b
#
_entry.id   42bebfe88b4ba997bc96971b8f43697b
#
_cell.length_a   1.000
_cell.length_b   1.000
_cell.length_c   1.000
_cell.angle_alpha   90.00
_cell.angle_beta   90.00
_cell.angle_gamma   90.00
#
_symmetry.space_group_name_H-M   'P 1'
#
loop_
_entity.id
_entity.type
_entity.pdbx_description
1 polymer ?
#
loop_
_entity_poly.entity_id
_entity_poly.type
_entity_poly.pdbx_seq_one_letter_code
_entity_poly.pdbx_strand_id
1 'polypeptide(L)'
;ELLRLAKERKMIDHFDKLKLSKDGFVVLVDDVDVTLPNGTVVTSGVTFRNSFHLQLKDIYGTDGVDLFVPCGGRPAAIDTNNIDALIDEKTGKSIVPYFVEGANLFITQSAKLVLEKAGTIIFKDASTNKGGVTSSSLEVLAALAFDDKNFLTHMCRDPNTGVKPKFYQDYVQDVQRIIVSNAQA
;
A
#
# COMPACT_ATOMS: atom_id res chain seq x y z
N GLU A 1 7.19 13.42 -6.04
CA GLU A 1 6.74 12.72 -7.25
C GLU A 1 5.52 11.84 -6.96
N LEU A 2 5.53 10.97 -5.93
CA LEU A 2 4.37 10.14 -5.57
C LEU A 2 3.10 10.97 -5.34
N LEU A 3 3.20 12.11 -4.65
CA LEU A 3 2.07 13.03 -4.46
C LEU A 3 1.56 13.63 -5.77
N ARG A 4 2.45 13.88 -6.72
CA ARG A 4 2.08 14.34 -8.06
C ARG A 4 1.26 13.27 -8.79
N LEU A 5 1.78 12.04 -8.85
CA LEU A 5 1.08 10.91 -9.46
C LEU A 5 -0.30 10.69 -8.83
N ALA A 6 -0.39 10.73 -7.50
CA ALA A 6 -1.66 10.59 -6.81
C ALA A 6 -2.67 11.70 -7.18
N LYS A 7 -2.23 12.97 -7.23
CA LYS A 7 -3.08 14.09 -7.65
C LYS A 7 -3.51 13.97 -9.11
N GLU A 8 -2.62 13.52 -9.99
CA GLU A 8 -2.88 13.32 -11.41
C GLU A 8 -3.62 11.99 -11.70
N ARG A 9 -3.86 11.16 -10.68
CA ARG A 9 -4.45 9.82 -10.78
C ARG A 9 -3.71 8.91 -11.77
N LYS A 10 -2.38 9.03 -11.79
CA LYS A 10 -1.48 8.19 -12.60
C LYS A 10 -0.93 7.03 -11.79
N MET A 11 -0.62 5.95 -12.48
CA MET A 11 0.01 4.77 -11.91
C MET A 11 1.52 4.98 -11.75
N ILE A 12 2.17 4.07 -11.02
CA ILE A 12 3.60 4.16 -10.69
C ILE A 12 4.53 4.02 -11.92
N ASP A 13 4.07 3.41 -13.01
CA ASP A 13 4.76 3.34 -14.29
C ASP A 13 5.03 4.72 -14.91
N HIS A 14 4.23 5.72 -14.54
CA HIS A 14 4.43 7.13 -14.90
C HIS A 14 5.37 7.88 -13.95
N PHE A 15 6.06 7.18 -13.05
CA PHE A 15 7.02 7.81 -12.13
C PHE A 15 8.20 8.37 -12.91
N ASP A 16 8.50 9.65 -12.68
CA ASP A 16 9.68 10.29 -13.26
C ASP A 16 10.94 9.77 -12.55
N LYS A 17 11.66 8.87 -13.19
CA LYS A 17 12.88 8.25 -12.64
C LYS A 17 13.97 9.27 -12.31
N LEU A 18 13.95 10.46 -12.91
CA LEU A 18 14.87 11.56 -12.56
C LEU A 18 14.61 12.15 -11.17
N LYS A 19 13.45 11.83 -10.57
CA LYS A 19 13.07 12.24 -9.22
C LYS A 19 13.42 11.21 -8.15
N LEU A 20 14.03 10.09 -8.53
CA LEU A 20 14.54 9.12 -7.55
C LEU A 20 15.71 9.72 -6.76
N SER A 21 15.79 9.36 -5.48
CA SER A 21 16.99 9.58 -4.68
C SER A 21 18.15 8.73 -5.22
N LYS A 22 19.36 9.02 -4.78
CA LYS A 22 20.58 8.29 -5.21
C LYS A 22 20.43 6.76 -5.11
N ASP A 23 19.80 6.29 -4.02
CA ASP A 23 19.63 4.88 -3.72
C ASP A 23 18.18 4.41 -3.97
N GLY A 24 17.34 5.29 -4.57
CA GLY A 24 15.95 5.00 -4.90
C GLY A 24 15.82 4.20 -6.19
N PHE A 25 14.79 3.35 -6.24
CA PHE A 25 14.46 2.61 -7.46
C PHE A 25 12.95 2.36 -7.59
N VAL A 26 12.52 2.03 -8.78
CA VAL A 26 11.19 1.53 -9.11
C VAL A 26 11.37 0.26 -9.94
N VAL A 27 10.77 -0.84 -9.49
CA VAL A 27 10.68 -2.09 -10.25
C VAL A 27 9.22 -2.38 -10.52
N LEU A 28 8.87 -2.48 -11.77
CA LEU A 28 7.51 -2.82 -12.22
C LEU A 28 7.34 -4.35 -12.30
N VAL A 29 6.08 -4.78 -12.30
CA VAL A 29 5.75 -6.22 -12.37
C VAL A 29 6.31 -6.88 -13.64
N ASP A 30 6.28 -6.16 -14.75
CA ASP A 30 6.72 -6.66 -16.06
C ASP A 30 8.22 -6.42 -16.33
N ASP A 31 8.94 -5.81 -15.38
CA ASP A 31 10.37 -5.59 -15.52
C ASP A 31 11.14 -6.90 -15.40
N VAL A 32 12.19 -7.03 -16.24
CA VAL A 32 13.17 -8.12 -16.23
C VAL A 32 14.58 -7.56 -16.27
N ASP A 33 15.50 -8.22 -15.56
CA ASP A 33 16.93 -7.89 -15.53
C ASP A 33 17.24 -6.42 -15.15
N VAL A 34 16.49 -5.89 -14.17
CA VAL A 34 16.71 -4.54 -13.63
C VAL A 34 17.86 -4.56 -12.62
N THR A 35 18.86 -3.73 -12.84
CA THR A 35 19.94 -3.54 -11.88
C THR A 35 19.58 -2.45 -10.88
N LEU A 36 19.59 -2.80 -9.59
CA LEU A 36 19.37 -1.87 -8.48
C LEU A 36 20.62 -1.02 -8.21
N PRO A 37 20.51 0.11 -7.49
CA PRO A 37 21.64 0.97 -7.17
C PRO A 37 22.81 0.27 -6.44
N ASN A 38 22.51 -0.76 -5.66
CA ASN A 38 23.52 -1.58 -4.96
C ASN A 38 24.16 -2.66 -5.85
N GLY A 39 23.83 -2.74 -7.14
CA GLY A 39 24.32 -3.74 -8.08
C GLY A 39 23.53 -5.05 -8.13
N THR A 40 22.52 -5.24 -7.28
CA THR A 40 21.66 -6.42 -7.34
C THR A 40 20.85 -6.44 -8.64
N VAL A 41 20.82 -7.60 -9.32
CA VAL A 41 20.03 -7.79 -10.54
C VAL A 41 18.70 -8.45 -10.18
N VAL A 42 17.61 -7.76 -10.49
CA VAL A 42 16.24 -8.27 -10.35
C VAL A 42 15.83 -8.92 -11.67
N THR A 43 15.85 -10.24 -11.70
CA THR A 43 15.54 -11.03 -12.90
C THR A 43 14.06 -11.07 -13.26
N SER A 44 13.17 -10.80 -12.30
CA SER A 44 11.71 -10.81 -12.48
C SER A 44 11.04 -9.85 -11.50
N GLY A 45 10.34 -8.83 -12.01
CA GLY A 45 9.59 -7.89 -11.21
C GLY A 45 8.47 -8.54 -10.40
N VAL A 46 7.80 -9.57 -10.94
CA VAL A 46 6.79 -10.37 -10.21
C VAL A 46 7.40 -11.03 -8.97
N THR A 47 8.50 -11.73 -9.14
CA THR A 47 9.19 -12.43 -8.04
C THR A 47 9.70 -11.42 -7.01
N PHE A 48 10.33 -10.36 -7.48
CA PHE A 48 10.83 -9.29 -6.61
C PHE A 48 9.73 -8.65 -5.77
N ARG A 49 8.62 -8.25 -6.40
CA ARG A 49 7.45 -7.70 -5.67
C ARG A 49 6.95 -8.64 -4.57
N ASN A 50 6.92 -9.94 -4.84
CA ASN A 50 6.40 -10.93 -3.90
C ASN A 50 7.35 -11.22 -2.73
N SER A 51 8.63 -10.93 -2.85
CA SER A 51 9.67 -11.22 -1.86
C SER A 51 10.43 -9.99 -1.35
N PHE A 52 10.15 -8.80 -1.86
CA PHE A 52 10.88 -7.56 -1.53
C PHE A 52 10.99 -7.33 -0.02
N HIS A 53 9.91 -7.53 0.72
CA HIS A 53 9.88 -7.37 2.17
C HIS A 53 10.86 -8.29 2.93
N LEU A 54 11.29 -9.38 2.32
CA LEU A 54 12.28 -10.31 2.89
C LEU A 54 13.71 -10.03 2.40
N GLN A 55 13.87 -9.13 1.44
CA GLN A 55 15.16 -8.77 0.84
C GLN A 55 15.71 -7.42 1.34
N LEU A 56 15.04 -6.78 2.30
CA LEU A 56 15.45 -5.46 2.78
C LEU A 56 16.87 -5.46 3.35
N LYS A 57 17.24 -6.53 4.04
CA LYS A 57 18.61 -6.71 4.59
C LYS A 57 19.66 -6.84 3.50
N ASP A 58 19.34 -7.55 2.41
CA ASP A 58 20.23 -7.75 1.26
C ASP A 58 20.41 -6.46 0.46
N ILE A 59 19.36 -5.64 0.38
CA ILE A 59 19.34 -4.40 -0.41
C ILE A 59 19.96 -3.23 0.36
N TYR A 60 19.63 -3.08 1.65
CA TYR A 60 19.96 -1.91 2.46
C TYR A 60 20.90 -2.22 3.63
N GLY A 61 21.32 -3.48 3.80
CA GLY A 61 22.11 -3.90 4.95
C GLY A 61 21.35 -3.85 6.26
N THR A 62 22.08 -3.80 7.37
CA THR A 62 21.51 -3.72 8.73
C THR A 62 21.02 -2.32 9.10
N ASP A 63 21.36 -1.29 8.33
CA ASP A 63 20.81 0.05 8.48
C ASP A 63 19.31 0.07 8.11
N GLY A 64 18.90 -0.86 7.23
CA GLY A 64 17.51 -1.10 6.90
C GLY A 64 16.81 0.06 6.20
N VAL A 65 15.55 0.26 6.55
CA VAL A 65 14.70 1.34 6.02
C VAL A 65 13.96 2.01 7.17
N ASP A 66 13.78 3.34 7.10
CA ASP A 66 13.08 4.10 8.15
C ASP A 66 11.61 3.72 8.27
N LEU A 67 10.96 3.44 7.15
CA LEU A 67 9.53 3.17 7.06
C LEU A 67 9.25 2.13 5.98
N PHE A 68 8.44 1.12 6.30
CA PHE A 68 7.91 0.17 5.32
C PHE A 68 6.38 0.24 5.28
N VAL A 69 5.83 0.44 4.06
CA VAL A 69 4.39 0.58 3.84
C VAL A 69 3.92 -0.46 2.80
N PRO A 70 3.56 -1.68 3.21
CA PRO A 70 3.00 -2.67 2.29
C PRO A 70 1.61 -2.23 1.83
N CYS A 71 1.45 -1.94 0.53
CA CYS A 71 0.20 -1.50 -0.08
C CYS A 71 -0.33 -2.51 -1.09
N GLY A 72 -0.27 -3.76 -0.78
CA GLY A 72 -0.66 -4.89 -1.59
C GLY A 72 0.15 -6.09 -1.16
N GLY A 73 -0.28 -7.25 -1.59
CA GLY A 73 0.40 -8.47 -1.22
C GLY A 73 -0.56 -9.51 -0.65
N ARG A 74 0.01 -10.58 -0.14
CA ARG A 74 -0.74 -11.71 0.38
C ARG A 74 -0.87 -11.59 1.89
N PRO A 75 -2.00 -12.04 2.47
CA PRO A 75 -2.08 -12.22 3.91
C PRO A 75 -0.95 -13.10 4.43
N ALA A 76 -0.47 -12.80 5.64
CA ALA A 76 0.62 -13.52 6.28
C ALA A 76 1.94 -13.54 5.45
N ALA A 77 2.22 -12.48 4.68
CA ALA A 77 3.47 -12.34 3.95
C ALA A 77 4.68 -12.28 4.90
N ILE A 78 4.48 -11.75 6.12
CA ILE A 78 5.44 -11.81 7.22
C ILE A 78 4.82 -12.65 8.35
N ASP A 79 5.48 -13.74 8.69
CA ASP A 79 5.12 -14.64 9.76
C ASP A 79 6.33 -15.02 10.62
N THR A 80 6.14 -15.91 11.60
CA THR A 80 7.21 -16.36 12.50
C THR A 80 8.29 -17.20 11.82
N ASN A 81 8.06 -17.69 10.59
CA ASN A 81 9.04 -18.49 9.87
C ASN A 81 10.00 -17.63 9.05
N ASN A 82 9.64 -16.38 8.75
CA ASN A 82 10.43 -15.50 7.90
C ASN A 82 10.79 -14.16 8.55
N ILE A 83 10.35 -13.91 9.78
CA ILE A 83 10.55 -12.65 10.50
C ILE A 83 12.03 -12.29 10.71
N ASP A 84 12.91 -13.29 10.79
CA ASP A 84 14.35 -13.10 11.00
C ASP A 84 15.00 -12.30 9.86
N ALA A 85 14.39 -12.32 8.66
CA ALA A 85 14.81 -11.45 7.55
C ALA A 85 14.74 -9.95 7.87
N LEU A 86 13.94 -9.56 8.88
CA LEU A 86 13.73 -8.17 9.29
C LEU A 86 14.43 -7.82 10.61
N ILE A 87 15.19 -8.75 11.19
CA ILE A 87 15.88 -8.55 12.47
C ILE A 87 17.38 -8.65 12.24
N ASP A 88 18.12 -7.67 12.75
CA ASP A 88 19.57 -7.75 12.81
C ASP A 88 20.00 -8.76 13.88
N GLU A 89 20.68 -9.82 13.47
CA GLU A 89 21.10 -10.94 14.33
C GLU A 89 22.08 -10.52 15.44
N LYS A 90 22.86 -9.46 15.21
CA LYS A 90 23.88 -9.01 16.18
C LYS A 90 23.25 -8.19 17.29
N THR A 91 22.27 -7.37 16.97
CA THR A 91 21.66 -6.44 17.92
C THR A 91 20.31 -6.91 18.43
N GLY A 92 19.66 -7.87 17.75
CA GLY A 92 18.29 -8.28 18.01
C GLY A 92 17.24 -7.21 17.70
N LYS A 93 17.63 -6.12 17.03
CA LYS A 93 16.74 -5.03 16.66
C LYS A 93 16.16 -5.23 15.27
N SER A 94 14.96 -4.74 15.07
CA SER A 94 14.38 -4.66 13.73
C SER A 94 15.13 -3.65 12.88
N ILE A 95 15.33 -4.02 11.60
CA ILE A 95 15.86 -3.11 10.56
C ILE A 95 14.76 -2.20 9.97
N VAL A 96 13.53 -2.31 10.47
CA VAL A 96 12.37 -1.50 10.06
C VAL A 96 11.75 -0.88 11.31
N PRO A 97 12.12 0.35 11.70
CA PRO A 97 11.60 0.99 12.91
C PRO A 97 10.11 1.32 12.82
N TYR A 98 9.58 1.60 11.62
CA TYR A 98 8.17 1.93 11.43
C TYR A 98 7.53 1.06 10.34
N PHE A 99 6.39 0.42 10.69
CA PHE A 99 5.52 -0.29 9.76
C PHE A 99 4.14 0.39 9.71
N VAL A 100 3.64 0.63 8.50
CA VAL A 100 2.27 1.11 8.27
C VAL A 100 1.57 0.15 7.32
N GLU A 101 0.68 -0.71 7.84
CA GLU A 101 0.02 -1.74 7.05
C GLU A 101 -1.11 -1.15 6.18
N GLY A 102 -0.80 -0.81 4.93
CA GLY A 102 -1.82 -0.52 3.91
C GLY A 102 -2.50 -1.77 3.37
N ALA A 103 -1.82 -2.92 3.41
CA ALA A 103 -2.38 -4.22 3.02
C ALA A 103 -3.01 -4.95 4.21
N ASN A 104 -4.17 -5.59 3.97
CA ASN A 104 -4.85 -6.38 5.01
C ASN A 104 -4.03 -7.59 5.43
N LEU A 105 -3.90 -7.79 6.76
CA LEU A 105 -3.32 -8.98 7.36
C LEU A 105 -1.91 -9.32 6.84
N PHE A 106 -1.13 -8.33 6.43
CA PHE A 106 0.19 -8.53 5.83
C PHE A 106 1.16 -9.21 6.81
N ILE A 107 1.11 -8.80 8.08
CA ILE A 107 1.93 -9.38 9.15
C ILE A 107 1.02 -10.18 10.09
N THR A 108 1.41 -11.43 10.40
CA THR A 108 0.67 -12.23 11.39
C THR A 108 0.76 -11.61 12.78
N GLN A 109 -0.23 -11.87 13.64
CA GLN A 109 -0.24 -11.31 15.00
C GLN A 109 1.00 -11.75 15.82
N SER A 110 1.43 -12.99 15.66
CA SER A 110 2.63 -13.50 16.34
C SER A 110 3.91 -12.80 15.84
N ALA A 111 4.04 -12.56 14.53
CA ALA A 111 5.17 -11.83 13.98
C ALA A 111 5.17 -10.35 14.42
N LYS A 112 4.00 -9.70 14.54
CA LYS A 112 3.89 -8.33 15.10
C LYS A 112 4.51 -8.23 16.48
N LEU A 113 4.17 -9.18 17.37
CA LEU A 113 4.73 -9.20 18.73
C LEU A 113 6.25 -9.36 18.74
N VAL A 114 6.82 -10.10 17.79
CA VAL A 114 8.27 -10.24 17.65
C VAL A 114 8.90 -8.93 17.18
N LEU A 115 8.32 -8.29 16.15
CA LEU A 115 8.80 -7.00 15.65
C LEU A 115 8.69 -5.90 16.72
N GLU A 116 7.58 -5.82 17.45
CA GLU A 116 7.40 -4.85 18.53
C GLU A 116 8.46 -5.01 19.63
N LYS A 117 8.78 -6.27 20.02
CA LYS A 117 9.88 -6.57 20.94
C LYS A 117 11.24 -6.18 20.38
N ALA A 118 11.43 -6.27 19.06
CA ALA A 118 12.64 -5.85 18.37
C ALA A 118 12.70 -4.33 18.12
N GLY A 119 11.71 -3.57 18.58
CA GLY A 119 11.68 -2.10 18.56
C GLY A 119 10.90 -1.48 17.39
N THR A 120 10.16 -2.26 16.61
CA THR A 120 9.30 -1.72 15.53
C THR A 120 8.04 -1.11 16.11
N ILE A 121 7.65 0.05 15.61
CA ILE A 121 6.33 0.64 15.83
C ILE A 121 5.43 0.25 14.65
N ILE A 122 4.30 -0.42 14.95
CA ILE A 122 3.41 -0.95 13.92
C ILE A 122 2.06 -0.24 13.97
N PHE A 123 1.71 0.42 12.86
CA PHE A 123 0.36 0.92 12.61
C PHE A 123 -0.41 -0.15 11.83
N LYS A 124 -1.38 -0.77 12.50
CA LYS A 124 -2.13 -1.91 11.97
C LYS A 124 -3.05 -1.53 10.82
N ASP A 125 -3.30 -2.48 9.94
CA ASP A 125 -4.24 -2.43 8.83
C ASP A 125 -5.63 -1.91 9.25
N ALA A 126 -6.16 -2.38 10.37
CA ALA A 126 -7.45 -1.93 10.91
C ALA A 126 -7.53 -0.41 11.16
N SER A 127 -6.40 0.27 11.32
CA SER A 127 -6.33 1.74 11.49
C SER A 127 -5.95 2.46 10.20
N THR A 128 -5.04 1.90 9.41
CA THR A 128 -4.38 2.59 8.31
C THR A 128 -5.05 2.41 6.95
N ASN A 129 -5.87 1.37 6.77
CA ASN A 129 -6.53 1.08 5.49
C ASN A 129 -8.07 1.24 5.51
N LYS A 130 -8.61 1.97 6.46
CA LYS A 130 -10.07 2.18 6.61
C LYS A 130 -10.75 2.86 5.41
N GLY A 131 -10.00 3.47 4.50
CA GLY A 131 -10.57 4.18 3.35
C GLY A 131 -11.43 3.29 2.45
N GLY A 132 -10.98 2.07 2.16
CA GLY A 132 -11.73 1.10 1.36
C GLY A 132 -13.06 0.69 2.01
N VAL A 133 -13.02 0.38 3.31
CA VAL A 133 -14.24 0.00 4.08
C VAL A 133 -15.20 1.18 4.17
N THR A 134 -14.71 2.40 4.39
CA THR A 134 -15.56 3.61 4.43
C THR A 134 -16.29 3.80 3.10
N SER A 135 -15.59 3.70 1.96
CA SER A 135 -16.22 3.87 0.65
C SER A 135 -17.24 2.77 0.34
N SER A 136 -16.90 1.50 0.61
CA SER A 136 -17.81 0.39 0.35
C SER A 136 -19.07 0.42 1.26
N SER A 137 -18.91 0.81 2.52
CA SER A 137 -20.08 0.97 3.43
C SER A 137 -21.04 2.04 2.94
N LEU A 138 -20.53 3.18 2.48
CA LEU A 138 -21.36 4.26 1.95
C LEU A 138 -22.01 3.88 0.61
N GLU A 139 -21.33 3.07 -0.22
CA GLU A 139 -21.90 2.51 -1.46
C GLU A 139 -23.07 1.57 -1.15
N VAL A 140 -22.94 0.69 -0.16
CA VAL A 140 -24.04 -0.18 0.31
C VAL A 140 -25.20 0.66 0.82
N LEU A 141 -24.97 1.72 1.59
CA LEU A 141 -26.02 2.62 2.05
C LEU A 141 -26.73 3.30 0.88
N ALA A 142 -26.00 3.74 -0.14
CA ALA A 142 -26.60 4.31 -1.35
C ALA A 142 -27.45 3.27 -2.09
N ALA A 143 -26.98 2.01 -2.20
CA ALA A 143 -27.72 0.93 -2.82
C ALA A 143 -29.02 0.56 -2.06
N LEU A 144 -29.02 0.69 -0.73
CA LEU A 144 -30.21 0.48 0.09
C LEU A 144 -31.20 1.66 0.05
N ALA A 145 -30.71 2.87 -0.17
CA ALA A 145 -31.50 4.08 -0.21
C ALA A 145 -32.21 4.33 -1.55
N PHE A 146 -31.66 3.80 -2.63
CA PHE A 146 -32.23 3.94 -3.98
C PHE A 146 -32.88 2.63 -4.43
N ASP A 147 -33.92 2.75 -5.27
CA ASP A 147 -34.32 1.64 -6.13
C ASP A 147 -33.32 1.45 -7.29
N ASP A 148 -33.41 0.34 -8.01
CA ASP A 148 -32.46 -0.02 -9.08
C ASP A 148 -32.35 1.08 -10.14
N LYS A 149 -33.47 1.69 -10.54
CA LYS A 149 -33.48 2.74 -11.56
C LYS A 149 -32.77 4.00 -11.09
N ASN A 150 -33.05 4.43 -9.87
CA ASN A 150 -32.42 5.61 -9.29
C ASN A 150 -30.94 5.35 -8.98
N PHE A 151 -30.56 4.15 -8.53
CA PHE A 151 -29.17 3.78 -8.36
C PHE A 151 -28.41 3.87 -9.68
N LEU A 152 -28.91 3.28 -10.76
CA LEU A 152 -28.29 3.37 -12.08
C LEU A 152 -28.17 4.82 -12.56
N THR A 153 -29.20 5.62 -12.34
CA THR A 153 -29.25 7.03 -12.79
C THR A 153 -28.26 7.92 -12.04
N HIS A 154 -28.10 7.72 -10.72
CA HIS A 154 -27.37 8.62 -9.84
C HIS A 154 -25.98 8.12 -9.49
N MET A 155 -25.77 6.81 -9.41
CA MET A 155 -24.51 6.21 -8.96
C MET A 155 -23.67 5.61 -10.08
N CYS A 156 -24.28 5.25 -11.22
CA CYS A 156 -23.57 4.61 -12.31
C CYS A 156 -23.18 5.60 -13.40
N ARG A 157 -22.09 5.29 -14.10
CA ARG A 157 -21.67 6.02 -15.30
C ARG A 157 -22.67 5.74 -16.43
N ASP A 158 -23.04 6.76 -17.18
CA ASP A 158 -23.85 6.60 -18.40
C ASP A 158 -23.11 5.68 -19.40
N PRO A 159 -23.72 4.56 -19.83
CA PRO A 159 -23.06 3.55 -20.65
C PRO A 159 -22.73 4.07 -22.06
N ASN A 160 -23.44 5.08 -22.56
CA ASN A 160 -23.25 5.61 -23.91
C ASN A 160 -22.21 6.74 -23.95
N THR A 161 -22.23 7.61 -22.97
CA THR A 161 -21.37 8.82 -22.95
C THR A 161 -20.17 8.67 -22.04
N GLY A 162 -20.19 7.68 -21.13
CA GLY A 162 -19.16 7.51 -20.10
C GLY A 162 -19.16 8.59 -19.02
N VAL A 163 -20.12 9.51 -19.05
CA VAL A 163 -20.22 10.64 -18.12
C VAL A 163 -20.71 10.14 -16.76
N LYS A 164 -20.10 10.65 -15.70
CA LYS A 164 -20.52 10.40 -14.32
C LYS A 164 -21.61 11.40 -13.92
N PRO A 165 -22.71 10.93 -13.30
CA PRO A 165 -23.75 11.82 -12.79
C PRO A 165 -23.20 12.83 -11.77
N LYS A 166 -23.83 13.99 -11.68
CA LYS A 166 -23.47 15.04 -10.71
C LYS A 166 -23.52 14.51 -9.28
N PHE A 167 -24.58 13.75 -8.95
CA PHE A 167 -24.72 13.13 -7.63
C PHE A 167 -23.53 12.24 -7.28
N TYR A 168 -23.06 11.39 -8.21
CA TYR A 168 -21.87 10.55 -7.97
C TYR A 168 -20.61 11.37 -7.75
N GLN A 169 -20.46 12.49 -8.44
CA GLN A 169 -19.30 13.37 -8.24
C GLN A 169 -19.30 13.99 -6.85
N ASP A 170 -20.45 14.48 -6.38
CA ASP A 170 -20.61 15.04 -5.03
C ASP A 170 -20.42 13.96 -3.96
N TYR A 171 -21.03 12.79 -4.16
CA TYR A 171 -20.85 11.61 -3.31
C TYR A 171 -19.35 11.25 -3.14
N VAL A 172 -18.59 11.20 -4.22
CA VAL A 172 -17.14 10.90 -4.15
C VAL A 172 -16.41 11.94 -3.32
N GLN A 173 -16.74 13.22 -3.44
CA GLN A 173 -16.12 14.28 -2.62
C GLN A 173 -16.45 14.10 -1.13
N ASP A 174 -17.69 13.78 -0.80
CA ASP A 174 -18.12 13.52 0.57
C ASP A 174 -17.42 12.29 1.16
N VAL A 175 -17.33 11.20 0.41
CA VAL A 175 -16.59 10.00 0.82
C VAL A 175 -15.12 10.33 1.10
N GLN A 176 -14.47 11.08 0.22
CA GLN A 176 -13.07 11.48 0.40
C GLN A 176 -12.90 12.33 1.67
N ARG A 177 -13.81 13.28 1.92
CA ARG A 177 -13.80 14.11 3.14
C ARG A 177 -13.92 13.25 4.41
N ILE A 178 -14.83 12.26 4.41
CA ILE A 178 -15.00 11.35 5.55
C ILE A 178 -13.74 10.51 5.77
N ILE A 179 -13.12 9.98 4.71
CA ILE A 179 -11.87 9.21 4.80
C ILE A 179 -10.75 10.05 5.41
N VAL A 180 -10.57 11.28 4.93
CA VAL A 180 -9.54 12.19 5.46
C VAL A 180 -9.81 12.52 6.92
N SER A 181 -11.04 12.84 7.29
CA SER A 181 -11.42 13.11 8.69
C SER A 181 -11.15 11.91 9.60
N ASN A 182 -11.48 10.70 9.15
CA ASN A 182 -11.22 9.47 9.91
C ASN A 182 -9.72 9.15 10.05
N ALA A 183 -8.90 9.57 9.09
CA ALA A 183 -7.45 9.38 9.14
C ALA A 183 -6.75 10.39 10.06
N GLN A 184 -7.37 11.54 10.32
CA GLN A 184 -6.85 12.59 11.19
C GLN A 184 -7.24 12.42 12.67
N ALA A 185 -8.28 11.62 12.94
CA ALA A 185 -8.76 11.32 14.29
C ALA A 185 -7.95 10.19 14.95
#